data_1263a2c30747277206fd4b3fbb84bb77
#
_entry.id   1263a2c30747277206fd4b3fbb84bb77
#
_cell.length_a   1.000
_cell.length_b   1.000
_cell.length_c   1.000
_cell.angle_alpha   90.00
_cell.angle_beta   90.00
_cell.angle_gamma   90.00
#
_symmetry.space_group_name_H-M   'P 1'
#
loop_
_entity.id
_entity.type
_entity.pdbx_description
1 polymer ?
#
loop_
_entity_poly.entity_id
_entity_poly.type
_entity_poly.pdbx_seq_one_letter_code
_entity_poly.pdbx_strand_id
1 'polypeptide(L)'
;AADTRLHLDLKGRDPDDGMNDIAYEKGALFLRTIERTVGRDRFDAWLRGYFDRNAYRPMTTAMFLQDIRDNLIKGDAALESQLQMDAWVYQPGLPSNAVAPVSHAFEPVDAAAVAFFKDKGPASAIPWADWNTQQRQRFQPPAAHFPAHTQFDRLPRHRRAREYEA
;
A
#
# COMPACT_ATOMS: atom_id res chain seq x y z
N ALA A 1 -15.45 -5.37 2.39
CA ALA A 1 -14.58 -5.69 3.54
C ALA A 1 -13.92 -7.07 3.42
N ALA A 2 -14.59 -8.10 2.88
CA ALA A 2 -14.01 -9.45 2.69
C ALA A 2 -12.76 -9.44 1.78
N ASP A 3 -12.73 -8.55 0.79
CA ASP A 3 -11.67 -8.45 -0.21
C ASP A 3 -10.34 -7.87 0.32
N THR A 4 -10.27 -7.51 1.59
CA THR A 4 -9.03 -7.00 2.23
C THR A 4 -8.24 -8.08 2.97
N ARG A 5 -8.45 -9.36 2.68
CA ARG A 5 -7.65 -10.48 3.17
C ARG A 5 -6.41 -10.66 2.32
N LEU A 6 -5.28 -11.03 2.94
CA LEU A 6 -4.08 -11.43 2.18
C LEU A 6 -4.25 -12.81 1.54
N HIS A 7 -4.86 -13.74 2.27
CA HIS A 7 -5.20 -15.05 1.72
C HIS A 7 -6.55 -15.00 1.03
N LEU A 8 -6.57 -15.24 -0.27
CA LEU A 8 -7.78 -15.35 -1.09
C LEU A 8 -7.98 -16.79 -1.51
N ASP A 9 -9.21 -17.31 -1.36
CA ASP A 9 -9.60 -18.58 -1.96
C ASP A 9 -10.06 -18.32 -3.40
N LEU A 10 -9.20 -18.72 -4.34
CA LEU A 10 -9.44 -18.57 -5.78
C LEU A 10 -9.90 -19.88 -6.43
N LYS A 11 -10.29 -20.89 -5.64
CA LYS A 11 -10.76 -22.16 -6.19
C LYS A 11 -11.98 -21.95 -7.08
N GLY A 12 -11.86 -22.34 -8.35
CA GLY A 12 -12.94 -22.18 -9.34
C GLY A 12 -13.15 -20.76 -9.84
N ARG A 13 -12.22 -19.85 -9.58
CA ARG A 13 -12.22 -18.47 -10.09
C ARG A 13 -11.00 -18.23 -10.99
N ASP A 14 -11.07 -17.21 -11.83
CA ASP A 14 -9.91 -16.74 -12.56
C ASP A 14 -8.87 -16.21 -11.56
N PRO A 15 -7.59 -16.63 -11.66
CA PRO A 15 -6.53 -16.11 -10.80
C PRO A 15 -6.41 -14.58 -10.83
N ASP A 16 -6.70 -13.95 -11.97
CA ASP A 16 -6.64 -12.49 -12.12
C ASP A 16 -7.73 -11.76 -11.32
N ASP A 17 -8.84 -12.42 -10.99
CA ASP A 17 -9.87 -11.87 -10.09
C ASP A 17 -9.35 -11.60 -8.68
N GLY A 18 -8.25 -12.23 -8.27
CA GLY A 18 -7.57 -12.03 -7.00
C GLY A 18 -6.52 -10.92 -7.00
N MET A 19 -6.17 -10.40 -8.17
CA MET A 19 -5.16 -9.35 -8.32
C MET A 19 -5.73 -8.00 -7.86
N ASN A 20 -5.28 -7.53 -6.71
CA ASN A 20 -5.62 -6.21 -6.17
C ASN A 20 -4.46 -5.63 -5.35
N ASP A 21 -4.54 -4.36 -5.02
CA ASP A 21 -3.49 -3.63 -4.28
C ASP A 21 -3.32 -4.11 -2.83
N ILE A 22 -4.25 -4.88 -2.29
CA ILE A 22 -4.21 -5.37 -0.91
C ILE A 22 -2.99 -6.26 -0.67
N ALA A 23 -2.61 -7.09 -1.62
CA ALA A 23 -1.44 -7.95 -1.51
C ALA A 23 -0.16 -7.11 -1.30
N TYR A 24 -0.06 -5.96 -1.99
CA TYR A 24 1.07 -5.04 -1.86
C TYR A 24 0.97 -4.20 -0.58
N GLU A 25 -0.13 -3.51 -0.35
CA GLU A 25 -0.26 -2.55 0.75
C GLU A 25 -0.33 -3.24 2.11
N LYS A 26 -1.25 -4.17 2.28
CA LYS A 26 -1.40 -4.92 3.54
C LYS A 26 -0.22 -5.85 3.77
N GLY A 27 0.32 -6.48 2.70
CA GLY A 27 1.52 -7.30 2.78
C GLY A 27 2.74 -6.51 3.23
N ALA A 28 2.98 -5.33 2.67
CA ALA A 28 4.07 -4.44 3.10
C ALA A 28 3.91 -4.00 4.56
N LEU A 29 2.68 -3.67 5.00
CA LEU A 29 2.41 -3.31 6.40
C LEU A 29 2.66 -4.49 7.34
N PHE A 30 2.31 -5.72 6.93
CA PHE A 30 2.58 -6.91 7.72
C PHE A 30 4.09 -7.13 7.89
N LEU A 31 4.87 -7.08 6.80
CA LEU A 31 6.33 -7.22 6.88
C LEU A 31 6.97 -6.13 7.75
N ARG A 32 6.50 -4.89 7.64
CA ARG A 32 6.96 -3.80 8.51
C ARG A 32 6.61 -4.02 9.98
N THR A 33 5.45 -4.59 10.25
CA THR A 33 5.05 -4.94 11.63
C THR A 33 5.97 -6.02 12.19
N ILE A 34 6.29 -7.06 11.40
CA ILE A 34 7.28 -8.08 11.79
C ILE A 34 8.64 -7.41 12.08
N GLU A 35 9.17 -6.62 11.13
CA GLU A 35 10.44 -5.92 11.28
C GLU A 35 10.50 -5.09 12.58
N ARG A 36 9.47 -4.29 12.86
CA ARG A 36 9.41 -3.47 14.07
C ARG A 36 9.34 -4.29 15.35
N THR A 37 8.69 -5.44 15.30
CA THR A 37 8.53 -6.31 16.47
C THR A 37 9.82 -7.04 16.80
N VAL A 38 10.54 -7.56 15.79
CA VAL A 38 11.75 -8.38 16.02
C VAL A 38 13.06 -7.60 15.89
N GLY A 39 13.01 -6.37 15.36
CA GLY A 39 14.17 -5.55 15.04
C GLY A 39 14.74 -5.85 13.65
N ARG A 40 15.40 -4.84 13.05
CA ARG A 40 15.92 -4.87 11.68
C ARG A 40 16.88 -6.03 11.42
N ASP A 41 17.86 -6.22 12.29
CA ASP A 41 18.91 -7.23 12.08
C ASP A 41 18.35 -8.65 12.06
N ARG A 42 17.43 -8.95 12.99
CA ARG A 42 16.78 -10.26 13.07
C ARG A 42 15.84 -10.48 11.88
N PHE A 43 15.12 -9.44 11.46
CA PHE A 43 14.25 -9.47 10.30
C PHE A 43 15.05 -9.73 9.02
N ASP A 44 16.13 -8.98 8.77
CA ASP A 44 16.96 -9.12 7.59
C ASP A 44 17.64 -10.49 7.50
N ALA A 45 18.13 -11.01 8.63
CA ALA A 45 18.73 -12.33 8.68
C ALA A 45 17.71 -13.41 8.33
N TRP A 46 16.50 -13.33 8.88
CA TRP A 46 15.41 -14.25 8.55
C TRP A 46 15.03 -14.14 7.07
N LEU A 47 14.84 -12.93 6.55
CA LEU A 47 14.36 -12.68 5.19
C LEU A 47 15.34 -13.20 4.14
N ARG A 48 16.65 -13.00 4.33
CA ARG A 48 17.69 -13.60 3.47
C ARG A 48 17.60 -15.12 3.49
N GLY A 49 17.54 -15.72 4.68
CA GLY A 49 17.40 -17.17 4.82
C GLY A 49 16.09 -17.70 4.22
N TYR A 50 15.00 -16.93 4.29
CA TYR A 50 13.74 -17.27 3.63
C TYR A 50 13.90 -17.39 2.11
N PHE A 51 14.53 -16.42 1.46
CA PHE A 51 14.79 -16.47 0.02
C PHE A 51 15.75 -17.59 -0.37
N ASP A 52 16.80 -17.82 0.41
CA ASP A 52 17.75 -18.90 0.15
C ASP A 52 17.07 -20.29 0.23
N ARG A 53 16.24 -20.52 1.25
CA ARG A 53 15.54 -21.82 1.43
C ARG A 53 14.49 -22.09 0.38
N ASN A 54 13.86 -21.02 -0.13
CA ASN A 54 12.69 -21.14 -1.01
C ASN A 54 12.96 -20.70 -2.46
N ALA A 55 14.24 -20.49 -2.81
CA ALA A 55 14.64 -20.09 -4.15
C ALA A 55 14.08 -21.06 -5.21
N TYR A 56 13.47 -20.49 -6.25
CA TYR A 56 12.90 -21.23 -7.39
C TYR A 56 11.79 -22.24 -7.04
N ARG A 57 11.13 -22.06 -5.89
CA ARG A 57 10.02 -22.93 -5.46
C ARG A 57 8.71 -22.15 -5.43
N PRO A 58 7.59 -22.76 -5.79
CA PRO A 58 6.28 -22.16 -5.54
C PRO A 58 6.03 -22.09 -4.02
N MET A 59 5.47 -20.97 -3.57
CA MET A 59 5.17 -20.76 -2.16
C MET A 59 3.67 -20.60 -1.95
N THR A 60 3.16 -21.24 -0.90
CA THR A 60 1.81 -21.03 -0.42
C THR A 60 1.81 -20.15 0.85
N THR A 61 0.65 -19.59 1.17
CA THR A 61 0.46 -18.85 2.43
C THR A 61 0.83 -19.69 3.65
N ALA A 62 0.44 -20.97 3.68
CA ALA A 62 0.75 -21.87 4.79
C ALA A 62 2.26 -22.11 4.94
N MET A 63 2.98 -22.30 3.84
CA MET A 63 4.43 -22.46 3.84
C MET A 63 5.15 -21.20 4.33
N PHE A 64 4.67 -20.03 3.92
CA PHE A 64 5.23 -18.76 4.39
C PHE A 64 5.04 -18.57 5.89
N LEU A 65 3.84 -18.81 6.41
CA LEU A 65 3.57 -18.72 7.85
C LEU A 65 4.36 -19.76 8.65
N GLN A 66 4.54 -20.94 8.11
CA GLN A 66 5.34 -21.98 8.75
C GLN A 66 6.82 -21.59 8.79
N ASP A 67 7.36 -21.00 7.72
CA ASP A 67 8.75 -20.51 7.72
C ASP A 67 8.97 -19.42 8.78
N ILE A 68 8.01 -18.52 8.98
CA ILE A 68 8.06 -17.52 10.05
C ILE A 68 8.12 -18.23 11.42
N ARG A 69 7.28 -19.22 11.66
CA ARG A 69 7.26 -19.96 12.94
C ARG A 69 8.58 -20.66 13.18
N ASP A 70 9.09 -21.39 12.21
CA ASP A 70 10.28 -22.23 12.37
C ASP A 70 11.58 -21.43 12.43
N ASN A 71 11.69 -20.36 11.65
CA ASN A 71 12.96 -19.67 11.42
C ASN A 71 13.06 -18.28 12.07
N LEU A 72 11.92 -17.62 12.35
CA LEU A 72 11.90 -16.31 13.00
C LEU A 72 11.39 -16.37 14.43
N ILE A 73 10.25 -17.01 14.68
CA ILE A 73 9.62 -17.12 16.02
C ILE A 73 10.37 -18.15 16.88
N LYS A 74 10.66 -19.34 16.33
CA LYS A 74 11.44 -20.41 16.97
C LYS A 74 10.86 -20.85 18.30
N GLY A 75 9.51 -20.96 18.38
CA GLY A 75 8.80 -21.40 19.56
C GLY A 75 8.55 -20.33 20.64
N ASP A 76 8.86 -19.07 20.36
CA ASP A 76 8.52 -17.95 21.25
C ASP A 76 7.02 -17.63 21.15
N ALA A 77 6.24 -18.17 22.08
CA ALA A 77 4.78 -18.01 22.11
C ALA A 77 4.34 -16.54 22.33
N ALA A 78 5.14 -15.74 23.03
CA ALA A 78 4.84 -14.33 23.25
C ALA A 78 4.99 -13.56 21.93
N LEU A 79 6.06 -13.82 21.18
CA LEU A 79 6.28 -13.23 19.86
C LEU A 79 5.20 -13.66 18.87
N GLU A 80 4.82 -14.95 18.85
CA GLU A 80 3.75 -15.44 17.97
C GLU A 80 2.41 -14.72 18.24
N SER A 81 2.05 -14.58 19.50
CA SER A 81 0.85 -13.85 19.91
C SER A 81 0.91 -12.36 19.50
N GLN A 82 2.08 -11.73 19.66
CA GLN A 82 2.29 -10.33 19.32
C GLN A 82 2.19 -10.06 17.81
N LEU A 83 2.66 -10.98 16.98
CA LEU A 83 2.64 -10.84 15.52
C LEU A 83 1.23 -10.96 14.91
N GLN A 84 0.28 -11.61 15.59
CA GLN A 84 -1.12 -11.77 15.15
C GLN A 84 -1.24 -12.25 13.68
N MET A 85 -0.39 -13.20 13.28
CA MET A 85 -0.24 -13.60 11.86
C MET A 85 -1.56 -14.02 11.22
N ASP A 86 -2.41 -14.76 11.94
CA ASP A 86 -3.69 -15.23 11.41
C ASP A 86 -4.66 -14.06 11.16
N ALA A 87 -4.63 -13.01 11.99
CA ALA A 87 -5.41 -11.80 11.78
C ALA A 87 -4.92 -11.03 10.55
N TRP A 88 -3.61 -10.94 10.35
CA TRP A 88 -3.04 -10.32 9.15
C TRP A 88 -3.45 -11.03 7.86
N VAL A 89 -3.42 -12.35 7.87
CA VAL A 89 -3.55 -13.15 6.66
C VAL A 89 -5.01 -13.47 6.34
N TYR A 90 -5.78 -13.93 7.32
CA TYR A 90 -7.10 -14.51 7.09
C TYR A 90 -8.26 -13.58 7.45
N GLN A 91 -8.02 -12.47 8.17
CA GLN A 91 -9.09 -11.53 8.52
C GLN A 91 -9.10 -10.29 7.60
N PRO A 92 -10.28 -9.71 7.34
CA PRO A 92 -10.38 -8.45 6.61
C PRO A 92 -9.92 -7.26 7.47
N GLY A 93 -9.54 -6.17 6.82
CA GLY A 93 -9.05 -4.97 7.48
C GLY A 93 -7.63 -5.11 8.02
N LEU A 94 -7.23 -4.23 8.92
CA LEU A 94 -5.92 -4.24 9.57
C LEU A 94 -6.06 -4.73 11.01
N PRO A 95 -5.17 -5.62 11.49
CA PRO A 95 -5.12 -6.03 12.89
C PRO A 95 -4.74 -4.87 13.82
N SER A 96 -5.01 -5.04 15.13
CA SER A 96 -4.75 -4.02 16.15
C SER A 96 -3.27 -3.66 16.33
N ASN A 97 -2.37 -4.57 15.94
CA ASN A 97 -0.92 -4.34 15.96
C ASN A 97 -0.37 -3.67 14.70
N ALA A 98 -1.24 -3.33 13.74
CA ALA A 98 -0.83 -2.60 12.54
C ALA A 98 -0.34 -1.20 12.93
N VAL A 99 0.88 -0.87 12.49
CA VAL A 99 1.47 0.44 12.76
C VAL A 99 1.38 1.29 11.50
N ALA A 100 0.58 2.35 11.56
CA ALA A 100 0.51 3.32 10.47
C ALA A 100 1.89 3.98 10.27
N PRO A 101 2.36 4.11 9.03
CA PRO A 101 3.55 4.89 8.75
C PRO A 101 3.28 6.36 9.10
N VAL A 102 4.17 6.96 9.89
CA VAL A 102 4.15 8.40 10.18
C VAL A 102 5.12 9.08 9.24
N SER A 103 4.64 10.10 8.53
CA SER A 103 5.47 10.90 7.64
C SER A 103 5.06 12.37 7.75
N HIS A 104 6.02 13.24 7.95
CA HIS A 104 5.87 14.69 7.96
C HIS A 104 6.16 15.33 6.58
N ALA A 105 6.44 14.51 5.57
CA ALA A 105 6.85 14.98 4.25
C ALA A 105 5.78 15.84 3.54
N PHE A 106 4.52 15.67 3.90
CA PHE A 106 3.42 16.44 3.31
C PHE A 106 3.01 17.69 4.10
N GLU A 107 3.46 17.86 5.35
CA GLU A 107 3.11 19.03 6.16
C GLU A 107 3.48 20.36 5.49
N PRO A 108 4.69 20.53 4.91
CA PRO A 108 5.03 21.76 4.19
C PRO A 108 4.17 21.98 2.95
N VAL A 109 3.74 20.88 2.29
CA VAL A 109 2.89 20.93 1.11
C VAL A 109 1.49 21.36 1.47
N ASP A 110 0.91 20.79 2.53
CA ASP A 110 -0.42 21.13 3.03
C ASP A 110 -0.46 22.57 3.53
N ALA A 111 0.58 23.04 4.21
CA ALA A 111 0.72 24.44 4.62
C ALA A 111 0.78 25.39 3.41
N ALA A 112 1.58 25.07 2.39
CA ALA A 112 1.65 25.86 1.16
C ALA A 112 0.32 25.86 0.39
N ALA A 113 -0.40 24.74 0.39
CA ALA A 113 -1.72 24.65 -0.23
C ALA A 113 -2.74 25.55 0.47
N VAL A 114 -2.76 25.55 1.79
CA VAL A 114 -3.61 26.47 2.58
C VAL A 114 -3.26 27.94 2.26
N ALA A 115 -1.98 28.30 2.33
CA ALA A 115 -1.53 29.65 2.06
C ALA A 115 -1.92 30.13 0.65
N PHE A 116 -1.79 29.26 -0.36
CA PHE A 116 -2.09 29.61 -1.74
C PHE A 116 -3.60 29.60 -2.04
N PHE A 117 -4.31 28.53 -1.74
CA PHE A 117 -5.70 28.37 -2.15
C PHE A 117 -6.68 29.10 -1.24
N LYS A 118 -6.43 29.10 0.08
CA LYS A 118 -7.31 29.73 1.07
C LYS A 118 -6.95 31.18 1.32
N ASP A 119 -5.67 31.46 1.57
CA ASP A 119 -5.22 32.78 2.01
C ASP A 119 -4.78 33.69 0.85
N LYS A 120 -4.91 33.20 -0.41
CA LYS A 120 -4.57 33.94 -1.63
C LYS A 120 -3.11 34.40 -1.72
N GLY A 121 -2.20 33.61 -1.15
CA GLY A 121 -0.77 33.85 -1.21
C GLY A 121 -0.19 33.80 -2.65
N PRO A 122 0.97 34.42 -2.89
CA PRO A 122 1.57 34.46 -4.21
C PRO A 122 2.11 33.08 -4.63
N ALA A 123 1.96 32.73 -5.92
CA ALA A 123 2.48 31.48 -6.48
C ALA A 123 4.02 31.37 -6.34
N SER A 124 4.74 32.49 -6.30
CA SER A 124 6.19 32.52 -6.10
C SER A 124 6.65 32.03 -4.74
N ALA A 125 5.75 31.94 -3.75
CA ALA A 125 6.04 31.41 -2.43
C ALA A 125 5.96 29.87 -2.37
N ILE A 126 5.50 29.21 -3.44
CA ILE A 126 5.40 27.75 -3.51
C ILE A 126 6.78 27.18 -3.88
N PRO A 127 7.43 26.36 -3.04
CA PRO A 127 8.73 25.79 -3.32
C PRO A 127 8.62 24.58 -4.27
N TRP A 128 7.98 24.78 -5.42
CA TRP A 128 7.66 23.73 -6.39
C TRP A 128 8.87 22.95 -6.90
N ALA A 129 10.01 23.64 -7.07
CA ALA A 129 11.24 23.04 -7.58
C ALA A 129 11.83 22.02 -6.61
N ASP A 130 11.65 22.25 -5.30
CA ASP A 130 12.22 21.41 -4.23
C ASP A 130 11.37 20.17 -3.95
N TRP A 131 10.14 20.13 -4.48
CA TRP A 131 9.21 19.04 -4.22
C TRP A 131 9.44 17.84 -5.14
N ASN A 132 9.34 16.64 -4.55
CA ASN A 132 9.26 15.41 -5.32
C ASN A 132 7.87 15.23 -5.98
N THR A 133 7.72 14.19 -6.80
CA THR A 133 6.49 13.92 -7.55
C THR A 133 5.27 13.76 -6.64
N GLN A 134 5.39 13.05 -5.53
CA GLN A 134 4.30 12.81 -4.58
C GLN A 134 3.86 14.12 -3.90
N GLN A 135 4.80 14.96 -3.53
CA GLN A 135 4.53 16.28 -2.95
C GLN A 135 3.82 17.20 -3.94
N ARG A 136 4.25 17.19 -5.21
CA ARG A 136 3.58 17.96 -6.28
C ARG A 136 2.16 17.45 -6.56
N GLN A 137 1.95 16.14 -6.55
CA GLN A 137 0.63 15.54 -6.68
C GLN A 137 -0.28 15.85 -5.48
N ARG A 138 0.29 15.94 -4.28
CA ARG A 138 -0.45 16.31 -3.05
C ARG A 138 -0.93 17.76 -3.07
N PHE A 139 -0.18 18.66 -3.72
CA PHE A 139 -0.53 20.08 -3.84
C PHE A 139 -1.71 20.26 -4.81
N GLN A 140 -2.91 20.05 -4.31
CA GLN A 140 -4.16 20.20 -5.05
C GLN A 140 -5.12 21.10 -4.28
N PRO A 141 -6.02 21.83 -4.99
CA PRO A 141 -7.07 22.56 -4.29
C PRO A 141 -7.94 21.58 -3.48
N PRO A 142 -8.47 22.01 -2.32
CA PRO A 142 -9.44 21.21 -1.57
C PRO A 142 -10.60 20.78 -2.46
N ALA A 143 -11.07 19.55 -2.32
CA ALA A 143 -12.07 18.92 -3.21
C ALA A 143 -13.37 19.72 -3.42
N ALA A 144 -13.67 20.69 -2.57
CA ALA A 144 -14.81 21.60 -2.70
C ALA A 144 -14.68 22.65 -3.82
N HIS A 145 -13.52 22.74 -4.50
CA HIS A 145 -13.28 23.77 -5.54
C HIS A 145 -13.30 23.24 -6.98
N PHE A 146 -13.47 21.95 -7.18
CA PHE A 146 -13.78 21.46 -8.52
C PHE A 146 -15.30 21.41 -8.70
N PRO A 147 -15.90 22.27 -9.54
CA PRO A 147 -17.28 22.02 -9.94
C PRO A 147 -17.34 20.65 -10.59
N ALA A 148 -18.37 19.86 -10.27
CA ALA A 148 -18.59 18.50 -10.70
C ALA A 148 -18.75 18.30 -12.24
N HIS A 149 -18.29 19.26 -13.03
CA HIS A 149 -18.33 19.26 -14.48
C HIS A 149 -17.00 19.70 -15.05
N THR A 150 -15.99 18.86 -14.96
CA THR A 150 -14.84 18.98 -15.84
C THR A 150 -15.23 18.48 -17.22
N GLN A 151 -14.91 19.26 -18.19
CA GLN A 151 -15.16 19.27 -19.62
C GLN A 151 -14.93 17.96 -20.42
N PHE A 152 -14.73 16.84 -19.75
CA PHE A 152 -14.53 15.52 -20.39
C PHE A 152 -15.82 14.83 -20.86
N ASP A 153 -17.00 15.26 -20.36
CA ASP A 153 -18.29 14.71 -20.80
C ASP A 153 -18.84 15.36 -22.07
N ARG A 154 -18.13 16.34 -22.64
CA ARG A 154 -18.57 17.04 -23.87
C ARG A 154 -17.89 16.60 -25.15
N LEU A 155 -17.10 15.53 -25.13
CA LEU A 155 -16.64 14.93 -26.39
C LEU A 155 -17.74 14.01 -26.92
N PRO A 156 -18.36 14.31 -28.08
CA PRO A 156 -19.40 13.48 -28.66
C PRO A 156 -18.83 12.09 -28.92
N ARG A 157 -19.53 11.07 -28.44
CA ARG A 157 -19.17 9.64 -28.54
C ARG A 157 -18.99 9.11 -29.99
N HIS A 158 -19.14 9.96 -31.00
CA HIS A 158 -19.15 9.57 -32.39
C HIS A 158 -17.81 9.69 -33.16
N ARG A 159 -16.70 10.05 -32.47
CA ARG A 159 -15.39 10.14 -33.15
C ARG A 159 -14.39 9.02 -32.84
N ARG A 160 -14.76 7.98 -32.10
CA ARG A 160 -13.84 6.87 -31.75
C ARG A 160 -13.93 5.63 -32.66
N ALA A 161 -14.73 5.64 -33.73
CA ALA A 161 -14.95 4.45 -34.53
C ALA A 161 -14.39 4.51 -35.96
N ARG A 162 -13.57 5.50 -36.35
CA ARG A 162 -13.10 5.62 -37.73
C ARG A 162 -11.60 5.82 -37.98
N GLU A 163 -10.74 5.62 -36.99
CA GLU A 163 -9.29 5.81 -37.20
C GLU A 163 -8.45 4.52 -37.02
N TYR A 164 -9.06 3.35 -37.07
CA TYR A 164 -8.33 2.07 -37.04
C TYR A 164 -8.67 1.13 -38.23
N GLU A 165 -9.15 1.68 -39.35
CA GLU A 165 -9.21 0.94 -40.63
C GLU A 165 -8.56 1.82 -41.73
N ALA A 166 -7.26 1.82 -41.79
CA ALA A 166 -6.43 2.11 -42.96
C ALA A 166 -4.98 1.63 -42.72
#